data_0022a7392831f9b0df0afcec43836f90
#
_entry.id   0022a7392831f9b0df0afcec43836f90
#
_cell.length_a   1.000
_cell.length_b   1.000
_cell.length_c   1.000
_cell.angle_alpha   90.00
_cell.angle_beta   90.00
_cell.angle_gamma   90.00
#
_symmetry.space_group_name_H-M   'P 1'
#
loop_
_entity.id
_entity.type
_entity.pdbx_description
1 polymer ?
#
loop_
_entity_poly.entity_id
_entity_poly.type
_entity_poly.pdbx_seq_one_letter_code
_entity_poly.pdbx_strand_id
1 'polypeptide(L)'
;MTCQHLSDLSAETIISKAAYPTFRCEECVKINSRWVHLRICQGCGKMLCCDSSQHQHARRHYEATGHTVISSAELGEQWLWCFEHEQAKEY
;
A
#
# COMPACT_ATOMS: atom_id res chain seq x y z
N MET A 1 -3.67 20.87 -1.71
CA MET A 1 -4.32 20.33 -2.92
C MET A 1 -3.94 18.87 -3.09
N THR A 2 -4.91 18.01 -3.36
CA THR A 2 -4.67 16.58 -3.54
C THR A 2 -4.19 16.29 -4.97
N CYS A 3 -3.16 15.47 -5.12
CA CYS A 3 -2.65 15.11 -6.44
C CYS A 3 -3.66 14.25 -7.21
N GLN A 4 -3.50 14.20 -8.54
CA GLN A 4 -4.43 13.48 -9.41
C GLN A 4 -4.53 12.00 -9.06
N HIS A 5 -3.42 11.36 -8.69
CA HIS A 5 -3.42 9.95 -8.32
C HIS A 5 -4.37 9.66 -7.15
N LEU A 6 -4.38 10.53 -6.15
CA LEU A 6 -5.26 10.37 -4.99
C LEU A 6 -6.69 10.81 -5.30
N SER A 7 -6.84 11.87 -6.13
CA SER A 7 -8.15 12.37 -6.52
C SER A 7 -8.94 11.36 -7.34
N ASP A 8 -8.26 10.50 -8.11
CA ASP A 8 -8.90 9.50 -8.94
C ASP A 8 -9.48 8.32 -8.15
N LEU A 9 -9.14 8.21 -6.87
CA LEU A 9 -9.61 7.12 -6.02
C LEU A 9 -10.73 7.59 -5.10
N SER A 10 -11.77 6.77 -4.99
CA SER A 10 -12.90 7.00 -4.08
C SER A 10 -13.12 5.76 -3.25
N ALA A 11 -14.01 5.86 -2.24
CA ALA A 11 -14.32 4.73 -1.37
C ALA A 11 -14.77 3.49 -2.16
N GLU A 12 -15.42 3.68 -3.31
CA GLU A 12 -15.91 2.58 -4.16
C GLU A 12 -14.82 1.94 -5.01
N THR A 13 -13.75 2.68 -5.31
CA THR A 13 -12.69 2.18 -6.21
C THR A 13 -11.43 1.73 -5.48
N ILE A 14 -11.32 2.03 -4.18
CA ILE A 14 -10.18 1.62 -3.37
C ILE A 14 -10.24 0.13 -3.09
N ILE A 15 -9.10 -0.55 -3.27
CA ILE A 15 -8.98 -1.96 -2.90
C ILE A 15 -8.93 -2.04 -1.38
N SER A 16 -9.98 -2.60 -0.77
CA SER A 16 -10.14 -2.61 0.67
C SER A 16 -9.39 -3.77 1.33
N LYS A 17 -8.82 -3.51 2.51
CA LYS A 17 -8.22 -4.57 3.32
C LYS A 17 -9.23 -5.64 3.73
N ALA A 18 -10.52 -5.32 3.74
CA ALA A 18 -11.58 -6.28 4.04
C ALA A 18 -11.68 -7.40 3.01
N ALA A 19 -11.12 -7.22 1.81
CA ALA A 19 -11.13 -8.24 0.77
C ALA A 19 -10.09 -9.34 0.98
N TYR A 20 -9.20 -9.20 1.96
CA TYR A 20 -8.08 -10.12 2.15
C TYR A 20 -8.36 -11.11 3.27
N PRO A 21 -8.21 -12.44 3.01
CA PRO A 21 -8.42 -13.45 4.04
C PRO A 21 -7.30 -13.50 5.07
N THR A 22 -6.09 -13.09 4.70
CA THR A 22 -4.93 -13.06 5.58
C THR A 22 -4.14 -11.78 5.34
N PHE A 23 -3.41 -11.34 6.37
CA PHE A 23 -2.64 -10.10 6.32
C PHE A 23 -1.15 -10.46 6.43
N ARG A 24 -0.44 -10.36 5.31
CA ARG A 24 0.98 -10.69 5.25
C ARG A 24 1.64 -9.98 4.08
N CYS A 25 2.94 -9.69 4.20
CA CYS A 25 3.71 -9.19 3.07
C CYS A 25 4.02 -10.35 2.13
N GLU A 26 3.48 -10.32 0.92
CA GLU A 26 3.65 -11.40 -0.05
C GLU A 26 5.11 -11.67 -0.39
N GLU A 27 5.93 -10.62 -0.46
CA GLU A 27 7.35 -10.77 -0.79
C GLU A 27 8.18 -11.23 0.40
N CYS A 28 7.87 -10.73 1.62
CA CYS A 28 8.58 -11.20 2.82
C CYS A 28 8.34 -12.68 3.07
N VAL A 29 7.14 -13.17 2.82
CA VAL A 29 6.82 -14.59 2.97
C VAL A 29 7.72 -15.44 2.06
N LYS A 30 7.95 -15.01 0.83
CA LYS A 30 8.79 -15.74 -0.13
C LYS A 30 10.23 -15.90 0.33
N ILE A 31 10.75 -14.93 1.08
CA ILE A 31 12.14 -14.93 1.54
C ILE A 31 12.25 -15.20 3.04
N ASN A 32 11.15 -15.62 3.65
CA ASN A 32 11.08 -15.92 5.09
C ASN A 32 11.55 -14.75 5.95
N SER A 33 11.18 -13.54 5.57
CA SER A 33 11.53 -12.31 6.29
C SER A 33 10.34 -11.80 7.10
N ARG A 34 10.61 -10.83 7.97
CA ARG A 34 9.60 -10.20 8.83
C ARG A 34 9.25 -8.82 8.29
N TRP A 35 8.10 -8.31 8.74
CA TRP A 35 7.65 -6.96 8.39
C TRP A 35 7.11 -6.26 9.64
N VAL A 36 7.02 -4.91 9.56
CA VAL A 36 6.47 -4.09 10.65
C VAL A 36 4.99 -3.81 10.40
N HIS A 37 4.67 -3.09 9.32
CA HIS A 37 3.29 -2.80 8.94
C HIS A 37 3.05 -3.20 7.49
N LEU A 38 1.77 -3.26 7.11
CA LEU A 38 1.39 -3.71 5.78
C LEU A 38 0.70 -2.60 4.99
N ARG A 39 0.90 -2.63 3.68
CA ARG A 39 0.31 -1.69 2.72
C ARG A 39 -0.28 -2.47 1.57
N ILE A 40 -1.33 -1.93 0.95
CA ILE A 40 -1.96 -2.53 -0.23
C ILE A 40 -1.66 -1.64 -1.43
N CYS A 41 -1.04 -2.22 -2.46
CA CYS A 41 -0.83 -1.50 -3.72
C CYS A 41 -2.16 -1.29 -4.41
N GLN A 42 -2.54 -0.04 -4.62
CA GLN A 42 -3.82 0.27 -5.26
C GLN A 42 -3.79 0.06 -6.78
N GLY A 43 -2.61 -0.17 -7.34
CA GLY A 43 -2.49 -0.49 -8.76
C GLY A 43 -2.72 -1.95 -9.10
N CYS A 44 -2.39 -2.88 -8.19
CA CYS A 44 -2.52 -4.32 -8.48
C CYS A 44 -3.03 -5.16 -7.31
N GLY A 45 -3.20 -4.58 -6.12
CA GLY A 45 -3.74 -5.28 -4.96
C GLY A 45 -2.75 -6.10 -4.15
N LYS A 46 -1.47 -6.08 -4.46
CA LYS A 46 -0.48 -6.79 -3.63
C LYS A 46 -0.40 -6.18 -2.23
N MET A 47 -0.31 -7.05 -1.22
CA MET A 47 -0.09 -6.61 0.16
C MET A 47 1.40 -6.74 0.46
N LEU A 48 2.04 -5.61 0.80
CA LEU A 48 3.49 -5.49 0.90
C LEU A 48 3.86 -4.71 2.16
N CYS A 49 5.11 -4.87 2.61
CA CYS A 49 5.56 -4.24 3.85
C CYS A 49 5.90 -2.75 3.67
N CYS A 50 5.80 -2.00 4.78
CA CYS A 50 5.98 -0.56 4.81
C CYS A 50 7.45 -0.14 4.80
N ASP A 51 7.68 1.18 4.76
CA ASP A 51 9.03 1.75 4.78
C ASP A 51 9.79 1.52 6.09
N SER A 52 9.07 1.21 7.18
CA SER A 52 9.70 0.87 8.46
C SER A 52 10.15 -0.59 8.50
N SER A 53 9.76 -1.39 7.52
CA SER A 53 10.18 -2.79 7.42
C SER A 53 11.56 -2.88 6.76
N GLN A 54 12.28 -3.95 7.06
CA GLN A 54 13.66 -4.13 6.58
C GLN A 54 13.76 -4.06 5.06
N HIS A 55 12.81 -4.66 4.34
CA HIS A 55 12.89 -4.77 2.88
C HIS A 55 12.06 -3.74 2.13
N GLN A 56 11.18 -3.00 2.79
CA GLN A 56 10.40 -1.93 2.17
C GLN A 56 9.75 -2.35 0.85
N HIS A 57 9.08 -3.50 0.83
CA HIS A 57 8.58 -4.07 -0.43
C HIS A 57 7.54 -3.20 -1.13
N ALA A 58 6.73 -2.44 -0.38
CA ALA A 58 5.76 -1.54 -1.00
C ALA A 58 6.47 -0.45 -1.83
N ARG A 59 7.52 0.14 -1.27
CA ARG A 59 8.31 1.16 -1.98
C ARG A 59 9.04 0.56 -3.19
N ARG A 60 9.65 -0.60 -3.00
CA ARG A 60 10.36 -1.27 -4.10
C ARG A 60 9.41 -1.64 -5.23
N HIS A 61 8.19 -2.04 -4.90
CA HIS A 61 7.15 -2.33 -5.88
C HIS A 61 6.80 -1.07 -6.69
N TYR A 62 6.63 0.07 -6.01
CA TYR A 62 6.41 1.33 -6.71
C TYR A 62 7.57 1.64 -7.67
N GLU A 63 8.81 1.50 -7.20
CA GLU A 63 10.00 1.79 -8.02
C GLU A 63 10.09 0.89 -9.25
N ALA A 64 9.66 -0.36 -9.12
CA ALA A 64 9.74 -1.34 -10.21
C ALA A 64 8.56 -1.24 -11.19
N THR A 65 7.37 -0.84 -10.74
CA THR A 65 6.15 -0.92 -11.56
C THR A 65 5.54 0.43 -11.91
N GLY A 66 5.86 1.48 -11.14
CA GLY A 66 5.19 2.77 -11.29
C GLY A 66 3.83 2.85 -10.63
N HIS A 67 3.39 1.81 -9.91
CA HIS A 67 2.14 1.84 -9.13
C HIS A 67 2.35 2.74 -7.92
N THR A 68 1.93 3.99 -8.01
CA THR A 68 2.35 5.03 -7.08
C THR A 68 1.50 5.14 -5.81
N VAL A 69 0.30 4.57 -5.77
CA VAL A 69 -0.60 4.71 -4.63
C VAL A 69 -0.70 3.43 -3.82
N ILE A 70 -0.53 3.56 -2.50
CA ILE A 70 -0.76 2.48 -1.55
C ILE A 70 -1.79 2.93 -0.52
N SER A 71 -2.42 1.96 0.15
CA SER A 71 -3.27 2.20 1.30
C SER A 71 -2.72 1.46 2.50
N SER A 72 -3.10 1.90 3.72
CA SER A 72 -2.78 1.14 4.92
C SER A 72 -3.62 -0.14 4.97
N ALA A 73 -2.98 -1.25 5.33
CA ALA A 73 -3.68 -2.50 5.63
C ALA A 73 -3.85 -2.72 7.14
N GLU A 74 -3.47 -1.73 7.95
CA GLU A 74 -3.59 -1.85 9.41
C GLU A 74 -5.00 -1.53 9.87
N LEU A 75 -5.46 -2.25 10.89
CA LEU A 75 -6.81 -2.04 11.44
C LEU A 75 -6.90 -0.64 12.06
N GLY A 76 -8.03 0.03 11.80
CA GLY A 76 -8.27 1.36 12.31
C GLY A 76 -7.64 2.48 11.48
N GLU A 77 -6.93 2.14 10.42
CA GLU A 77 -6.32 3.13 9.53
C GLU A 77 -7.01 3.14 8.17
N GLN A 78 -7.36 4.32 7.71
CA GLN A 78 -8.01 4.50 6.40
C GLN A 78 -7.36 5.68 5.69
N TRP A 79 -6.16 5.46 5.16
CA TRP A 79 -5.45 6.48 4.42
C TRP A 79 -4.77 5.89 3.19
N LEU A 80 -4.56 6.77 2.20
CA LEU A 80 -3.82 6.50 0.98
C LEU A 80 -2.54 7.32 0.98
N TRP A 81 -1.52 6.82 0.31
CA TRP A 81 -0.26 7.52 0.13
C TRP A 81 0.17 7.44 -1.33
N CYS A 82 0.56 8.58 -1.90
CA CYS A 82 1.12 8.65 -3.24
C CYS A 82 2.63 8.83 -3.13
N PHE A 83 3.40 7.84 -3.57
CA PHE A 83 4.85 7.90 -3.51
C PHE A 83 5.42 9.01 -4.40
N GLU A 84 4.84 9.20 -5.59
CA GLU A 84 5.36 10.17 -6.55
C GLU A 84 5.25 11.61 -6.04
N HIS A 85 4.13 11.95 -5.44
CA HIS A 85 3.88 13.32 -4.97
C HIS A 85 4.06 13.50 -3.47
N GLU A 86 4.33 12.41 -2.75
CA GLU A 86 4.52 12.40 -1.30
C GLU A 86 3.35 13.08 -0.59
N GLN A 87 2.14 12.67 -0.94
CA GLN A 87 0.91 13.17 -0.37
C GLN A 87 0.08 12.04 0.21
N ALA A 88 -0.70 12.34 1.25
CA ALA A 88 -1.61 11.40 1.87
C ALA A 88 -3.04 11.93 1.80
N LYS A 89 -4.01 11.00 1.82
CA LYS A 89 -5.43 11.33 1.83
C LYS A 89 -6.15 10.28 2.67
N GLU A 90 -7.01 10.72 3.58
CA GLU A 90 -7.90 9.81 4.31
C GLU A 90 -9.13 9.49 3.44
N TYR A 91 -9.75 8.35 3.74
CA TYR A 91 -10.97 7.95 3.03
C TYR A 91 -11.98 7.29 3.92
#